data_d1eebc7131d3fcc02208df0293ce8f22
#
_entry.id   d1eebc7131d3fcc02208df0293ce8f22
#
_cell.length_a   1.000
_cell.length_b   1.000
_cell.length_c   1.000
_cell.angle_alpha   90.00
_cell.angle_beta   90.00
_cell.angle_gamma   90.00
#
_symmetry.space_group_name_H-M   'P 1'
#
loop_
_entity.id
_entity.type
_entity.pdbx_description
1 polymer ?
#
loop_
_entity_poly.entity_id
_entity_poly.type
_entity_poly.pdbx_seq_one_letter_code
_entity_poly.pdbx_strand_id
1 'polypeptide(L)'
;MSNKTQFSNKRVYEQLCDISDNLADMTAPIIELAMNTRFDNEEEPYNWRKEVVLRCYDLEQNIISELLRLAKFCYDRTEVSLRIEDFQDFAAITLDAARELHELRKYVVSSKERLEDISAKSKTSFKDTINKLAKANDDYDEPYQELLKLSADLSEYAYPDV
;
A
#
# COMPACT_ATOMS: atom_id res chain seq x y z
N MET A 1 -2.94 -31.23 -18.24
CA MET A 1 -3.14 -29.82 -18.63
C MET A 1 -3.18 -28.94 -17.38
N SER A 2 -2.37 -27.93 -17.40
CA SER A 2 -2.36 -26.97 -16.32
C SER A 2 -3.57 -26.05 -16.42
N ASN A 3 -4.39 -25.97 -15.36
CA ASN A 3 -5.47 -25.01 -15.25
C ASN A 3 -4.97 -23.62 -14.82
N LYS A 4 -3.66 -23.42 -14.84
CA LYS A 4 -3.06 -22.14 -14.47
C LYS A 4 -3.39 -21.10 -15.53
N THR A 5 -3.86 -19.95 -15.09
CA THR A 5 -4.03 -18.80 -15.97
C THR A 5 -2.69 -18.43 -16.58
N GLN A 6 -2.66 -18.28 -17.89
CA GLN A 6 -1.42 -17.84 -18.52
C GLN A 6 -1.10 -16.41 -18.09
N PHE A 7 0.08 -16.24 -17.51
CA PHE A 7 0.59 -14.91 -17.25
C PHE A 7 1.17 -14.30 -18.54
N SER A 8 0.69 -13.12 -18.84
CA SER A 8 1.34 -12.27 -19.85
C SER A 8 1.97 -11.09 -19.14
N ASN A 9 3.06 -10.58 -19.69
CA ASN A 9 3.70 -9.37 -19.15
C ASN A 9 2.75 -8.19 -19.14
N LYS A 10 1.86 -8.12 -20.14
CA LYS A 10 0.83 -7.09 -20.22
C LYS A 10 -0.14 -7.16 -19.02
N ARG A 11 -0.59 -8.36 -18.68
CA ARG A 11 -1.52 -8.56 -17.56
C ARG A 11 -0.88 -8.17 -16.23
N VAL A 12 0.37 -8.59 -16.01
CA VAL A 12 1.11 -8.22 -14.80
C VAL A 12 1.29 -6.71 -14.73
N TYR A 13 1.67 -6.09 -15.84
CA TYR A 13 1.79 -4.64 -15.93
C TYR A 13 0.50 -3.92 -15.54
N GLU A 14 -0.62 -4.32 -16.14
CA GLU A 14 -1.93 -3.71 -15.85
C GLU A 14 -2.31 -3.87 -14.39
N GLN A 15 -2.11 -5.05 -13.83
CA GLN A 15 -2.44 -5.32 -12.43
C GLN A 15 -1.58 -4.50 -11.48
N LEU A 16 -0.28 -4.36 -11.73
CA LEU A 16 0.62 -3.53 -10.91
C LEU A 16 0.24 -2.06 -10.97
N CYS A 17 -0.13 -1.56 -12.16
CA CYS A 17 -0.61 -0.19 -12.30
C CYS A 17 -1.90 0.05 -11.53
N ASP A 18 -2.85 -0.86 -11.60
CA ASP A 18 -4.12 -0.76 -10.88
C ASP A 18 -3.91 -0.75 -9.36
N ILE A 19 -3.04 -1.62 -8.86
CA ILE A 19 -2.73 -1.66 -7.43
C ILE A 19 -2.07 -0.35 -7.00
N SER A 20 -1.12 0.16 -7.79
CA SER A 20 -0.43 1.43 -7.49
C SER A 20 -1.40 2.61 -7.47
N ASP A 21 -2.30 2.69 -8.44
CA ASP A 21 -3.29 3.74 -8.51
C ASP A 21 -4.26 3.69 -7.32
N ASN A 22 -4.70 2.49 -6.95
CA ASN A 22 -5.57 2.29 -5.80
C ASN A 22 -4.89 2.72 -4.50
N LEU A 23 -3.62 2.39 -4.32
CA LEU A 23 -2.85 2.80 -3.14
C LEU A 23 -2.72 4.32 -3.05
N ALA A 24 -2.42 4.97 -4.17
CA ALA A 24 -2.33 6.43 -4.22
C ALA A 24 -3.67 7.07 -3.86
N ASP A 25 -4.78 6.55 -4.41
CA ASP A 25 -6.12 7.05 -4.14
C ASP A 25 -6.55 6.85 -2.69
N MET A 26 -6.04 5.82 -2.01
CA MET A 26 -6.36 5.54 -0.61
C MET A 26 -5.52 6.35 0.37
N THR A 27 -4.26 6.62 0.03
CA THR A 27 -3.32 7.30 0.92
C THR A 27 -3.44 8.82 0.83
N ALA A 28 -3.69 9.36 -0.36
CA ALA A 28 -3.84 10.80 -0.54
C ALA A 28 -4.89 11.43 0.39
N PRO A 29 -6.10 10.85 0.58
CA PRO A 29 -7.06 11.39 1.53
C PRO A 29 -6.60 11.41 2.97
N ILE A 30 -5.79 10.44 3.39
CA ILE A 30 -5.23 10.41 4.76
C ILE A 30 -4.28 11.59 4.97
N ILE A 31 -3.39 11.82 4.01
CA ILE A 31 -2.43 12.92 4.05
C ILE A 31 -3.17 14.25 4.05
N GLU A 32 -4.13 14.42 3.14
CA GLU A 32 -4.94 15.63 3.04
C GLU A 32 -5.73 15.88 4.32
N LEU A 33 -6.35 14.84 4.87
CA LEU A 33 -7.09 14.91 6.12
C LEU A 33 -6.19 15.37 7.27
N ALA A 34 -5.00 14.80 7.40
CA ALA A 34 -4.05 15.18 8.43
C ALA A 34 -3.60 16.64 8.25
N MET A 35 -3.35 17.07 7.00
CA MET A 35 -2.96 18.46 6.71
C MET A 35 -4.06 19.47 7.04
N ASN A 36 -5.32 19.09 6.85
CA ASN A 36 -6.47 19.98 7.02
C ASN A 36 -7.04 19.97 8.44
N THR A 37 -6.60 19.07 9.30
CA THR A 37 -7.03 19.04 10.70
C THR A 37 -6.46 20.22 11.46
N ARG A 38 -7.32 20.98 12.12
CA ARG A 38 -6.92 22.15 12.89
C ARG A 38 -6.55 21.76 14.33
N PHE A 39 -5.47 22.32 14.79
CA PHE A 39 -4.90 22.00 16.10
C PHE A 39 -4.64 23.26 16.93
N ASP A 40 -5.50 24.19 17.00
CA ASP A 40 -5.54 25.38 17.86
C ASP A 40 -4.35 25.59 18.82
N ASN A 41 -3.11 25.67 18.28
CA ASN A 41 -1.85 25.89 18.99
C ASN A 41 -1.44 24.77 19.98
N GLU A 42 -2.00 23.57 19.87
CA GLU A 42 -1.57 22.44 20.68
C GLU A 42 -0.38 21.75 20.03
N GLU A 43 0.69 21.56 20.79
CA GLU A 43 1.95 20.98 20.30
C GLU A 43 1.81 19.52 19.91
N GLU A 44 1.15 18.71 20.75
CA GLU A 44 1.01 17.27 20.55
C GLU A 44 0.23 16.92 19.27
N PRO A 45 -0.95 17.53 19.00
CA PRO A 45 -1.65 17.33 17.73
C PRO A 45 -0.87 17.79 16.51
N TYR A 46 -0.11 18.86 16.63
CA TYR A 46 0.74 19.35 15.54
C TYR A 46 1.82 18.33 15.19
N ASN A 47 2.49 17.76 16.19
CA ASN A 47 3.49 16.73 16.00
C ASN A 47 2.89 15.46 15.40
N TRP A 48 1.71 15.06 15.86
CA TRP A 48 0.97 13.93 15.29
C TRP A 48 0.73 14.13 13.79
N ARG A 49 0.23 15.30 13.40
CA ARG A 49 -0.04 15.63 12.00
C ARG A 49 1.20 15.51 11.14
N LYS A 50 2.30 16.11 11.60
CA LYS A 50 3.56 16.09 10.87
C LYS A 50 4.07 14.66 10.67
N GLU A 51 4.04 13.85 11.70
CA GLU A 51 4.49 12.46 11.63
C GLU A 51 3.62 11.64 10.68
N VAL A 52 2.30 11.79 10.75
CA VAL A 52 1.38 11.05 9.88
C VAL A 52 1.61 11.39 8.42
N VAL A 53 1.72 12.68 8.10
CA VAL A 53 1.95 13.12 6.72
C VAL A 53 3.27 12.54 6.19
N LEU A 54 4.35 12.69 6.94
CA LEU A 54 5.67 12.22 6.49
C LEU A 54 5.75 10.70 6.40
N ARG A 55 5.23 10.00 7.41
CA ARG A 55 5.32 8.53 7.45
C ARG A 55 4.47 7.87 6.39
N CYS A 56 3.23 8.33 6.23
CA CYS A 56 2.35 7.78 5.19
C CYS A 56 2.90 8.05 3.79
N TYR A 57 3.43 9.23 3.57
CA TYR A 57 4.05 9.58 2.30
C TYR A 57 5.24 8.67 1.98
N ASP A 58 6.15 8.49 2.95
CA ASP A 58 7.34 7.65 2.75
C ASP A 58 6.98 6.20 2.46
N LEU A 59 6.07 5.63 3.23
CA LEU A 59 5.63 4.24 3.05
C LEU A 59 4.94 4.06 1.69
N GLU A 60 4.06 5.00 1.33
CA GLU A 60 3.39 4.98 0.04
C GLU A 60 4.39 5.03 -1.11
N GLN A 61 5.34 5.96 -1.06
CA GLN A 61 6.32 6.13 -2.13
C GLN A 61 7.20 4.91 -2.28
N ASN A 62 7.60 4.27 -1.19
CA ASN A 62 8.40 3.05 -1.25
C ASN A 62 7.65 1.91 -1.94
N ILE A 63 6.38 1.70 -1.58
CA ILE A 63 5.55 0.65 -2.17
C ILE A 63 5.31 0.93 -3.65
N ILE A 64 4.85 2.14 -3.98
CA ILE A 64 4.49 2.52 -5.34
C ILE A 64 5.71 2.49 -6.26
N SER A 65 6.86 2.99 -5.81
CA SER A 65 8.10 2.99 -6.60
C SER A 65 8.51 1.57 -7.00
N GLU A 66 8.42 0.61 -6.06
CA GLU A 66 8.75 -0.79 -6.37
C GLU A 66 7.78 -1.40 -7.37
N LEU A 67 6.47 -1.17 -7.18
CA LEU A 67 5.45 -1.70 -8.08
C LEU A 67 5.57 -1.10 -9.48
N LEU A 68 5.84 0.19 -9.60
CA LEU A 68 6.01 0.84 -10.91
C LEU A 68 7.30 0.40 -11.59
N ARG A 69 8.35 0.11 -10.84
CA ARG A 69 9.58 -0.44 -11.41
C ARG A 69 9.33 -1.80 -12.05
N LEU A 70 8.57 -2.66 -11.37
CA LEU A 70 8.15 -3.95 -11.93
C LEU A 70 7.24 -3.78 -13.13
N ALA A 71 6.29 -2.87 -13.04
CA ALA A 71 5.37 -2.58 -14.13
C ALA A 71 6.13 -2.16 -15.39
N LYS A 72 7.13 -1.29 -15.23
CA LYS A 72 7.97 -0.84 -16.33
C LYS A 72 8.77 -2.00 -16.94
N PHE A 73 9.32 -2.87 -16.12
CA PHE A 73 10.03 -4.06 -16.59
C PHE A 73 9.11 -4.93 -17.44
N CYS A 74 7.89 -5.18 -17.00
CA CYS A 74 6.91 -5.98 -17.75
C CYS A 74 6.47 -5.28 -19.04
N TYR A 75 6.28 -3.97 -19.00
CA TYR A 75 5.89 -3.18 -20.16
C TYR A 75 6.96 -3.23 -21.26
N ASP A 76 8.23 -3.07 -20.89
CA ASP A 76 9.35 -3.09 -21.84
C ASP A 76 9.57 -4.48 -22.48
N ARG A 77 8.99 -5.53 -21.91
CA ARG A 77 9.18 -6.93 -22.34
C ARG A 77 7.87 -7.64 -22.68
N THR A 78 6.89 -6.92 -23.19
CA THR A 78 5.57 -7.48 -23.53
C THR A 78 5.63 -8.62 -24.55
N GLU A 79 6.63 -8.62 -25.41
CA GLU A 79 6.79 -9.62 -26.46
C GLU A 79 7.84 -10.68 -26.14
N VAL A 80 8.40 -10.64 -24.93
CA VAL A 80 9.45 -11.57 -24.52
C VAL A 80 8.91 -12.41 -23.35
N SER A 81 9.12 -13.72 -23.42
CA SER A 81 8.76 -14.63 -22.33
C SER A 81 9.61 -14.33 -21.09
N LEU A 82 8.95 -14.29 -19.93
CA LEU A 82 9.65 -14.16 -18.66
C LEU A 82 10.37 -15.47 -18.32
N ARG A 83 11.55 -15.34 -17.74
CA ARG A 83 12.33 -16.47 -17.25
C ARG A 83 11.91 -16.82 -15.82
N ILE A 84 12.31 -18.02 -15.37
CA ILE A 84 12.03 -18.46 -13.99
C ILE A 84 12.61 -17.47 -12.97
N GLU A 85 13.82 -16.97 -13.21
CA GLU A 85 14.47 -15.99 -12.33
C GLU A 85 13.67 -14.70 -12.21
N ASP A 86 13.04 -14.25 -13.31
CA ASP A 86 12.19 -13.07 -13.32
C ASP A 86 10.96 -13.28 -12.43
N PHE A 87 10.33 -14.45 -12.51
CA PHE A 87 9.18 -14.78 -11.65
C PHE A 87 9.57 -14.85 -10.18
N GLN A 88 10.76 -15.37 -9.86
CA GLN A 88 11.27 -15.40 -8.49
C GLN A 88 11.44 -14.00 -7.93
N ASP A 89 12.06 -13.11 -8.71
CA ASP A 89 12.28 -11.72 -8.32
C ASP A 89 10.95 -10.98 -8.15
N PHE A 90 10.02 -11.17 -9.08
CA PHE A 90 8.70 -10.52 -9.02
C PHE A 90 7.89 -10.98 -7.82
N ALA A 91 7.89 -12.28 -7.53
CA ALA A 91 7.22 -12.83 -6.36
C ALA A 91 7.77 -12.24 -5.07
N ALA A 92 9.10 -12.13 -4.96
CA ALA A 92 9.76 -11.55 -3.80
C ALA A 92 9.40 -10.07 -3.63
N ILE A 93 9.45 -9.28 -4.71
CA ILE A 93 9.16 -7.84 -4.65
C ILE A 93 7.68 -7.58 -4.31
N THR A 94 6.76 -8.34 -4.90
CA THR A 94 5.33 -8.20 -4.59
C THR A 94 5.02 -8.60 -3.15
N LEU A 95 5.70 -9.61 -2.61
CA LEU A 95 5.56 -9.99 -1.22
C LEU A 95 6.10 -8.91 -0.28
N ASP A 96 7.24 -8.32 -0.61
CA ASP A 96 7.82 -7.21 0.16
C ASP A 96 6.89 -6.00 0.15
N ALA A 97 6.28 -5.69 -1.00
CA ALA A 97 5.29 -4.63 -1.11
C ALA A 97 4.08 -4.89 -0.21
N ALA A 98 3.59 -6.14 -0.16
CA ALA A 98 2.49 -6.51 0.73
C ALA A 98 2.88 -6.33 2.20
N ARG A 99 4.10 -6.70 2.58
CA ARG A 99 4.59 -6.50 3.95
C ARG A 99 4.68 -5.04 4.32
N GLU A 100 5.18 -4.20 3.41
CA GLU A 100 5.24 -2.75 3.65
C GLU A 100 3.85 -2.14 3.75
N LEU A 101 2.89 -2.62 2.96
CA LEU A 101 1.50 -2.18 3.06
C LEU A 101 0.89 -2.59 4.41
N HIS A 102 1.23 -3.76 4.91
CA HIS A 102 0.82 -4.18 6.24
C HIS A 102 1.40 -3.26 7.33
N GLU A 103 2.65 -2.82 7.19
CA GLU A 103 3.25 -1.84 8.09
C GLU A 103 2.53 -0.49 8.02
N LEU A 104 2.14 -0.05 6.81
CA LEU A 104 1.36 1.17 6.65
C LEU A 104 0.00 1.06 7.37
N ARG A 105 -0.68 -0.07 7.24
CA ARG A 105 -1.95 -0.31 7.93
C ARG A 105 -1.79 -0.25 9.45
N LYS A 106 -0.77 -0.90 9.99
CA LYS A 106 -0.47 -0.86 11.42
C LYS A 106 -0.20 0.57 11.88
N TYR A 107 0.52 1.33 11.06
CA TYR A 107 0.82 2.73 11.39
C TYR A 107 -0.45 3.58 11.40
N VAL A 108 -1.35 3.39 10.45
CA VAL A 108 -2.64 4.09 10.40
C VAL A 108 -3.47 3.78 11.66
N VAL A 109 -3.54 2.51 12.08
CA VAL A 109 -4.24 2.09 13.29
C VAL A 109 -3.61 2.74 14.53
N SER A 110 -2.29 2.68 14.64
CA SER A 110 -1.56 3.29 15.76
C SER A 110 -1.75 4.81 15.81
N SER A 111 -1.73 5.46 14.65
CA SER A 111 -1.97 6.90 14.55
C SER A 111 -3.38 7.28 14.97
N LYS A 112 -4.37 6.44 14.60
CA LYS A 112 -5.76 6.62 15.02
C LYS A 112 -5.87 6.54 16.54
N GLU A 113 -5.27 5.53 17.16
CA GLU A 113 -5.30 5.35 18.61
C GLU A 113 -4.62 6.52 19.33
N ARG A 114 -3.51 7.01 18.84
CA ARG A 114 -2.84 8.21 19.38
C ARG A 114 -3.76 9.42 19.29
N LEU A 115 -4.48 9.59 18.18
CA LEU A 115 -5.39 10.70 18.01
C LEU A 115 -6.60 10.59 18.95
N GLU A 116 -7.08 9.38 19.23
CA GLU A 116 -8.11 9.14 20.23
C GLU A 116 -7.65 9.61 21.60
N ASP A 117 -6.42 9.31 22.00
CA ASP A 117 -5.84 9.76 23.27
C ASP A 117 -5.68 11.27 23.31
N ILE A 118 -5.22 11.88 22.23
CA ILE A 118 -5.08 13.33 22.12
C ILE A 118 -6.46 14.00 22.21
N SER A 119 -7.46 13.45 21.53
CA SER A 119 -8.82 13.97 21.53
C SER A 119 -9.45 13.94 22.93
N ALA A 120 -9.17 12.88 23.70
CA ALA A 120 -9.67 12.76 25.07
C ALA A 120 -9.10 13.83 26.01
N LYS A 121 -7.93 14.37 25.71
CA LYS A 121 -7.26 15.40 26.51
C LYS A 121 -7.42 16.81 25.95
N SER A 122 -7.98 16.93 24.75
CA SER A 122 -8.11 18.18 24.03
C SER A 122 -9.53 18.71 24.13
N LYS A 123 -9.67 20.03 23.96
CA LYS A 123 -10.99 20.68 23.85
C LYS A 123 -11.58 20.49 22.47
N THR A 124 -10.77 20.11 21.49
CA THR A 124 -11.20 19.91 20.10
C THR A 124 -11.52 18.44 19.88
N SER A 125 -12.66 18.17 19.23
CA SER A 125 -13.03 16.81 18.85
C SER A 125 -12.41 16.45 17.50
N PHE A 126 -11.76 15.30 17.44
CA PHE A 126 -11.17 14.77 16.19
C PHE A 126 -11.95 13.54 15.69
N LYS A 127 -13.22 13.45 16.04
CA LYS A 127 -14.06 12.28 15.73
C LYS A 127 -14.09 11.95 14.24
N ASP A 128 -14.25 12.96 13.38
CA ASP A 128 -14.31 12.75 11.93
C ASP A 128 -13.00 12.19 11.39
N THR A 129 -11.87 12.75 11.86
CA THR A 129 -10.54 12.27 11.45
C THR A 129 -10.33 10.83 11.90
N ILE A 130 -10.71 10.51 13.14
CA ILE A 130 -10.60 9.16 13.69
C ILE A 130 -11.43 8.17 12.88
N ASN A 131 -12.66 8.52 12.52
CA ASN A 131 -13.54 7.66 11.73
C ASN A 131 -13.00 7.42 10.33
N LYS A 132 -12.42 8.44 9.70
CA LYS A 132 -11.82 8.32 8.36
C LYS A 132 -10.55 7.47 8.38
N LEU A 133 -9.76 7.56 9.44
CA LEU A 133 -8.59 6.69 9.60
C LEU A 133 -8.99 5.22 9.77
N ALA A 134 -10.06 4.96 10.53
CA ALA A 134 -10.60 3.61 10.69
C ALA A 134 -11.05 3.03 9.34
N LYS A 135 -11.77 3.83 8.54
CA LYS A 135 -12.21 3.42 7.21
C LYS A 135 -11.03 3.16 6.28
N ALA A 136 -10.03 4.02 6.31
CA ALA A 136 -8.83 3.87 5.47
C ALA A 136 -8.12 2.54 5.76
N ASN A 137 -8.03 2.15 7.02
CA ASN A 137 -7.44 0.86 7.39
C ASN A 137 -8.19 -0.31 6.74
N ASP A 138 -9.52 -0.26 6.72
CA ASP A 138 -10.34 -1.29 6.09
C ASP A 138 -10.16 -1.28 4.56
N ASP A 139 -10.07 -0.10 3.96
CA ASP A 139 -9.92 0.06 2.51
C ASP A 139 -8.59 -0.51 2.00
N TYR A 140 -7.53 -0.52 2.82
CA TYR A 140 -6.25 -1.10 2.44
C TYR A 140 -6.26 -2.63 2.33
N ASP A 141 -7.28 -3.31 2.84
CA ASP A 141 -7.33 -4.77 2.79
C ASP A 141 -7.37 -5.31 1.37
N GLU A 142 -8.12 -4.67 0.49
CA GLU A 142 -8.25 -5.10 -0.91
C GLU A 142 -6.91 -5.12 -1.65
N PRO A 143 -6.15 -4.01 -1.73
CA PRO A 143 -4.84 -4.05 -2.39
C PRO A 143 -3.84 -4.96 -1.68
N TYR A 144 -3.94 -5.11 -0.37
CA TYR A 144 -3.09 -6.04 0.38
C TYR A 144 -3.34 -7.48 -0.07
N GLN A 145 -4.60 -7.90 -0.16
CA GLN A 145 -4.96 -9.24 -0.63
C GLN A 145 -4.58 -9.44 -2.11
N GLU A 146 -4.74 -8.41 -2.93
CA GLU A 146 -4.32 -8.47 -4.34
C GLU A 146 -2.82 -8.70 -4.48
N LEU A 147 -1.99 -8.02 -3.68
CA LEU A 147 -0.53 -8.21 -3.67
C LEU A 147 -0.15 -9.61 -3.22
N LEU A 148 -0.79 -10.13 -2.17
CA LEU A 148 -0.53 -11.49 -1.69
C LEU A 148 -0.89 -12.53 -2.76
N LYS A 149 -2.02 -12.35 -3.42
CA LYS A 149 -2.47 -13.25 -4.48
C LYS A 149 -1.51 -13.19 -5.67
N LEU A 150 -1.13 -12.00 -6.11
CA LEU A 150 -0.19 -11.84 -7.21
C LEU A 150 1.15 -12.50 -6.88
N SER A 151 1.67 -12.31 -5.67
CA SER A 151 2.90 -12.95 -5.22
C SER A 151 2.79 -14.48 -5.24
N ALA A 152 1.68 -15.03 -4.77
CA ALA A 152 1.43 -16.48 -4.77
C ALA A 152 1.37 -17.01 -6.20
N ASP A 153 0.66 -16.33 -7.09
CA ASP A 153 0.54 -16.72 -8.49
C ASP A 153 1.89 -16.70 -9.20
N LEU A 154 2.69 -15.67 -8.98
CA LEU A 154 4.04 -15.56 -9.53
C LEU A 154 4.97 -16.67 -9.00
N SER A 155 4.82 -17.02 -7.71
CA SER A 155 5.59 -18.10 -7.09
C SER A 155 5.30 -19.46 -7.73
N GLU A 156 4.07 -19.71 -8.17
CA GLU A 156 3.74 -20.95 -8.88
C GLU A 156 4.51 -21.10 -10.19
N TYR A 157 4.74 -19.99 -10.90
CA TYR A 157 5.52 -19.99 -12.12
C TYR A 157 7.03 -20.08 -11.85
N ALA A 158 7.46 -19.52 -10.71
CA ALA A 158 8.87 -19.57 -10.29
C ALA A 158 9.29 -20.96 -9.79
N TYR A 159 8.35 -21.71 -9.20
CA TYR A 159 8.61 -23.02 -8.58
C TYR A 159 7.54 -24.03 -9.01
N PRO A 160 7.54 -24.41 -10.32
CA PRO A 160 6.44 -25.22 -10.87
C PRO A 160 6.33 -26.63 -10.31
N ASP A 161 7.40 -27.17 -9.73
CA ASP A 161 7.47 -28.53 -9.21
C ASP A 161 7.35 -28.61 -7.69
N VAL A 162 6.97 -27.55 -7.07
CA VAL A 162 6.80 -27.50 -5.60
C VAL A 162 5.37 -27.67 -5.19
#